data_5363f58c5002cd74d184a2d7fefa8d2e
#
_entry.id   5363f58c5002cd74d184a2d7fefa8d2e
#
_cell.length_a   1.000
_cell.length_b   1.000
_cell.length_c   1.000
_cell.angle_alpha   90.00
_cell.angle_beta   90.00
_cell.angle_gamma   90.00
#
_symmetry.space_group_name_H-M   'P 1'
#
loop_
_entity.id
_entity.type
_entity.pdbx_description
1 polymer ?
#
loop_
_entity_poly.entity_id
_entity_poly.type
_entity_poly.pdbx_seq_one_letter_code
_entity_poly.pdbx_strand_id
1 'polypeptide(L)'
;MKKKLIKEINSLPPLPNSVIELDEFRKLDSVNTDKLVEIIKKDPVIVANILKVANSSIFGFRSKVETLSRAINLLGIRFTISIAIGAAISETIKSNLLAYAVTNDDFLYTSSLASNIVNVWVSNIDFDLKNDLLLPAFLQEVGKF
;
A
#
# COMPACT_ATOMS: atom_id res chain seq x y z
N MET A 1 22.00 -22.88 7.34
CA MET A 1 20.73 -22.26 6.98
C MET A 1 20.36 -21.10 7.89
N LYS A 2 20.19 -21.30 9.21
CA LYS A 2 19.81 -20.26 10.20
C LYS A 2 20.72 -19.01 10.19
N LYS A 3 22.05 -19.17 10.16
CA LYS A 3 23.01 -18.05 10.12
C LYS A 3 22.92 -17.20 8.85
N LYS A 4 22.59 -17.81 7.70
CA LYS A 4 22.42 -17.10 6.42
C LYS A 4 21.15 -16.25 6.46
N LEU A 5 20.04 -16.82 6.93
CA LEU A 5 18.78 -16.11 7.14
C LEU A 5 18.92 -14.92 8.09
N ILE A 6 19.59 -15.09 9.23
CA ILE A 6 19.83 -14.01 10.18
C ILE A 6 20.66 -12.88 9.54
N LYS A 7 21.66 -13.21 8.72
CA LYS A 7 22.46 -12.21 8.00
C LYS A 7 21.62 -11.45 6.99
N GLU A 8 20.74 -12.12 6.26
CA GLU A 8 19.84 -11.51 5.28
C GLU A 8 18.80 -10.62 5.97
N ILE A 9 18.19 -11.05 7.07
CA ILE A 9 17.28 -10.23 7.88
C ILE A 9 17.96 -8.96 8.38
N ASN A 10 19.20 -9.05 8.86
CA ASN A 10 19.98 -7.91 9.36
C ASN A 10 20.47 -6.99 8.22
N SER A 11 20.38 -7.40 6.96
CA SER A 11 20.73 -6.59 5.80
C SER A 11 19.54 -5.85 5.20
N LEU A 12 18.32 -6.07 5.71
CA LEU A 12 17.15 -5.31 5.26
C LEU A 12 17.33 -3.82 5.59
N PRO A 13 17.06 -2.93 4.63
CA PRO A 13 17.11 -1.51 4.87
C PRO A 13 16.05 -1.11 5.93
N PRO A 14 16.30 -0.05 6.71
CA PRO A 14 15.31 0.46 7.66
C PRO A 14 14.05 0.91 6.91
N LEU A 15 12.91 0.78 7.57
CA LEU A 15 11.65 1.27 7.02
C LEU A 15 11.73 2.80 6.82
N PRO A 16 11.22 3.33 5.70
CA PRO A 16 11.13 4.76 5.48
C PRO A 16 10.32 5.46 6.58
N ASN A 17 10.69 6.67 6.94
CA ASN A 17 9.96 7.46 7.94
C ASN A 17 8.48 7.65 7.56
N SER A 18 8.18 7.77 6.27
CA SER A 18 6.81 7.84 5.75
C SER A 18 5.96 6.62 6.13
N VAL A 19 6.55 5.42 6.15
CA VAL A 19 5.84 4.20 6.58
C VAL A 19 5.51 4.25 8.07
N ILE A 20 6.45 4.70 8.88
CA ILE A 20 6.26 4.83 10.34
C ILE A 20 5.15 5.85 10.63
N GLU A 21 5.22 7.03 10.00
CA GLU A 21 4.20 8.07 10.15
C GLU A 21 2.81 7.60 9.70
N LEU A 22 2.73 6.85 8.60
CA LEU A 22 1.47 6.30 8.09
C LEU A 22 0.89 5.22 9.01
N ASP A 23 1.73 4.36 9.59
CA ASP A 23 1.27 3.33 10.53
C ASP A 23 0.78 3.94 11.85
N GLU A 24 1.46 4.98 12.34
CA GLU A 24 0.98 5.75 13.50
C GLU A 24 -0.34 6.45 13.19
N PHE A 25 -0.44 7.11 12.03
CA PHE A 25 -1.65 7.79 11.59
C PHE A 25 -2.84 6.81 11.45
N ARG A 26 -2.59 5.60 10.97
CA ARG A 26 -3.62 4.56 10.82
C ARG A 26 -4.26 4.15 12.15
N LYS A 27 -3.53 4.25 13.25
CA LYS A 27 -3.97 3.87 14.61
C LYS A 27 -4.83 4.94 15.29
N LEU A 28 -4.92 6.15 14.71
CA LEU A 28 -5.72 7.23 15.29
C LEU A 28 -7.22 6.95 15.09
N ASP A 29 -8.01 7.24 16.12
CA ASP A 29 -9.48 7.10 16.08
C ASP A 29 -10.13 8.09 15.12
N SER A 30 -9.56 9.29 14.98
CA SER A 30 -10.03 10.30 14.04
C SER A 30 -9.00 10.52 12.92
N VAL A 31 -9.35 10.11 11.72
CA VAL A 31 -8.51 10.27 10.53
C VAL A 31 -8.93 11.49 9.74
N ASN A 32 -8.01 12.46 9.57
CA ASN A 32 -8.20 13.67 8.79
C ASN A 32 -7.51 13.52 7.43
N THR A 33 -8.26 13.75 6.35
CA THR A 33 -7.76 13.64 4.97
C THR A 33 -6.62 14.61 4.69
N ASP A 34 -6.70 15.85 5.22
CA ASP A 34 -5.67 16.87 4.96
C ASP A 34 -4.32 16.46 5.58
N LYS A 35 -4.35 15.94 6.79
CA LYS A 35 -3.15 15.44 7.47
C LYS A 35 -2.55 14.23 6.73
N LEU A 36 -3.39 13.34 6.22
CA LEU A 36 -2.93 12.23 5.38
C LEU A 36 -2.25 12.71 4.10
N VAL A 37 -2.83 13.70 3.44
CA VAL A 37 -2.25 14.35 2.25
C VAL A 37 -0.88 14.95 2.57
N GLU A 38 -0.71 15.62 3.70
CA GLU A 38 0.57 16.20 4.14
C GLU A 38 1.65 15.12 4.35
N ILE A 39 1.27 14.00 4.99
CA ILE A 39 2.22 12.89 5.21
C ILE A 39 2.65 12.29 3.87
N ILE A 40 1.70 11.96 2.99
CA ILE A 40 1.97 11.29 1.72
C ILE A 40 2.75 12.19 0.75
N LYS A 41 2.48 13.49 0.73
CA LYS A 41 3.18 14.46 -0.15
C LYS A 41 4.68 14.56 0.11
N LYS A 42 5.17 14.15 1.27
CA LYS A 42 6.61 14.12 1.59
C LYS A 42 7.37 13.13 0.71
N ASP A 43 6.68 12.13 0.15
CA ASP A 43 7.28 11.09 -0.68
C ASP A 43 6.61 11.06 -2.07
N PRO A 44 7.24 11.65 -3.10
CA PRO A 44 6.70 11.67 -4.46
C PRO A 44 6.48 10.30 -5.08
N VAL A 45 7.25 9.28 -4.67
CA VAL A 45 7.11 7.91 -5.18
C VAL A 45 5.81 7.29 -4.65
N ILE A 46 5.49 7.50 -3.38
CA ILE A 46 4.21 7.07 -2.81
C ILE A 46 3.05 7.76 -3.51
N VAL A 47 3.14 9.07 -3.75
CA VAL A 47 2.11 9.82 -4.51
C VAL A 47 1.88 9.21 -5.89
N ALA A 48 2.97 8.95 -6.64
CA ALA A 48 2.89 8.37 -7.98
C ALA A 48 2.22 6.98 -7.95
N ASN A 49 2.59 6.13 -7.00
CA ASN A 49 2.02 4.79 -6.86
C ASN A 49 0.53 4.83 -6.49
N ILE A 50 0.11 5.72 -5.60
CA ILE A 50 -1.32 5.90 -5.27
C ILE A 50 -2.11 6.34 -6.50
N LEU A 51 -1.61 7.32 -7.26
CA LEU A 51 -2.27 7.77 -8.48
C LEU A 51 -2.30 6.69 -9.56
N LYS A 52 -1.24 5.89 -9.69
CA LYS A 52 -1.18 4.75 -10.59
C LYS A 52 -2.24 3.70 -10.22
N VAL A 53 -2.34 3.33 -8.96
CA VAL A 53 -3.35 2.39 -8.47
C VAL A 53 -4.76 2.94 -8.69
N ALA A 54 -5.02 4.20 -8.35
CA ALA A 54 -6.32 4.83 -8.53
C ALA A 54 -6.75 4.87 -10.02
N ASN A 55 -5.81 5.00 -10.94
CA ASN A 55 -6.07 5.01 -12.39
C ASN A 55 -6.03 3.61 -13.03
N SER A 56 -5.82 2.56 -12.26
CA SER A 56 -5.84 1.19 -12.79
C SER A 56 -7.26 0.76 -13.16
N SER A 57 -7.34 -0.22 -14.07
CA SER A 57 -8.62 -0.80 -14.51
C SER A 57 -9.41 -1.48 -13.39
N ILE A 58 -8.75 -1.80 -12.26
CA ILE A 58 -9.38 -2.41 -11.08
C ILE A 58 -10.55 -1.55 -10.55
N PHE A 59 -10.40 -0.22 -10.59
CA PHE A 59 -11.39 0.70 -10.02
C PHE A 59 -12.38 1.25 -11.04
N GLY A 60 -12.05 1.23 -12.34
CA GLY A 60 -12.93 1.62 -13.43
C GLY A 60 -13.50 3.04 -13.32
N PHE A 61 -12.78 3.99 -12.72
CA PHE A 61 -13.25 5.37 -12.61
C PHE A 61 -13.40 6.01 -13.98
N ARG A 62 -14.51 6.72 -14.19
CA ARG A 62 -14.87 7.33 -15.49
C ARG A 62 -13.91 8.42 -15.93
N SER A 63 -13.21 9.06 -15.02
CA SER A 63 -12.27 10.15 -15.31
C SER A 63 -10.95 9.91 -14.60
N LYS A 64 -9.88 10.36 -15.24
CA LYS A 64 -8.53 10.28 -14.69
C LYS A 64 -8.43 10.95 -13.31
N VAL A 65 -7.78 10.27 -12.39
CA VAL A 65 -7.50 10.77 -11.03
C VAL A 65 -6.14 11.47 -11.06
N GLU A 66 -6.14 12.79 -10.93
CA GLU A 66 -4.93 13.60 -11.10
C GLU A 66 -4.39 14.17 -9.78
N THR A 67 -5.20 14.12 -8.72
CA THR A 67 -4.82 14.68 -7.41
C THR A 67 -4.90 13.64 -6.32
N LEU A 68 -4.00 13.76 -5.33
CA LEU A 68 -3.98 12.89 -4.17
C LEU A 68 -5.29 12.98 -3.36
N SER A 69 -5.81 14.18 -3.15
CA SER A 69 -7.08 14.37 -2.43
C SER A 69 -8.24 13.66 -3.12
N ARG A 70 -8.28 13.70 -4.46
CA ARG A 70 -9.30 12.97 -5.23
C ARG A 70 -9.10 11.45 -5.12
N ALA A 71 -7.86 10.97 -5.18
CA ALA A 71 -7.55 9.56 -4.97
C ALA A 71 -8.04 9.08 -3.60
N ILE A 72 -7.73 9.82 -2.53
CA ILE A 72 -8.16 9.49 -1.16
C ILE A 72 -9.69 9.46 -1.05
N ASN A 73 -10.38 10.43 -1.65
CA ASN A 73 -11.85 10.48 -1.61
C ASN A 73 -12.51 9.30 -2.35
N LEU A 74 -11.90 8.82 -3.44
CA LEU A 74 -12.43 7.71 -4.23
C LEU A 74 -12.07 6.34 -3.64
N LEU A 75 -10.86 6.19 -3.18
CA LEU A 75 -10.33 4.92 -2.61
C LEU A 75 -10.70 4.74 -1.14
N GLY A 76 -10.89 5.83 -0.42
CA GLY A 76 -11.02 5.84 1.03
C GLY A 76 -9.68 5.94 1.76
N ILE A 77 -9.70 6.53 2.95
CA ILE A 77 -8.50 6.82 3.75
C ILE A 77 -7.72 5.54 4.07
N ARG A 78 -8.37 4.53 4.63
CA ARG A 78 -7.74 3.29 5.09
C ARG A 78 -7.10 2.52 3.94
N PHE A 79 -7.77 2.44 2.80
CA PHE A 79 -7.23 1.78 1.63
C PHE A 79 -6.05 2.55 1.04
N THR A 80 -6.12 3.87 0.98
CA THR A 80 -4.99 4.70 0.54
C THR A 80 -3.75 4.52 1.42
N ILE A 81 -3.92 4.42 2.75
CA ILE A 81 -2.82 4.13 3.67
C ILE A 81 -2.20 2.77 3.37
N SER A 82 -3.00 1.74 3.11
CA SER A 82 -2.50 0.40 2.77
C SER A 82 -1.67 0.40 1.49
N ILE A 83 -2.12 1.13 0.45
CA ILE A 83 -1.37 1.32 -0.79
C ILE A 83 -0.05 2.05 -0.51
N ALA A 84 -0.10 3.14 0.27
CA ALA A 84 1.07 3.96 0.58
C ALA A 84 2.15 3.16 1.33
N ILE A 85 1.77 2.43 2.36
CA ILE A 85 2.69 1.58 3.13
C ILE A 85 3.25 0.47 2.24
N GLY A 86 2.41 -0.23 1.48
CA GLY A 86 2.83 -1.31 0.61
C GLY A 86 3.77 -0.85 -0.51
N ALA A 87 3.48 0.29 -1.13
CA ALA A 87 4.34 0.90 -2.14
C ALA A 87 5.72 1.28 -1.57
N ALA A 88 5.75 1.91 -0.39
CA ALA A 88 7.01 2.29 0.26
C ALA A 88 7.85 1.06 0.66
N ILE A 89 7.21 -0.01 1.12
CA ILE A 89 7.90 -1.27 1.42
C ILE A 89 8.48 -1.88 0.15
N SER A 90 7.71 -1.95 -0.95
CA SER A 90 8.18 -2.53 -2.21
C SER A 90 9.36 -1.77 -2.81
N GLU A 91 9.41 -0.45 -2.68
CA GLU A 91 10.53 0.38 -3.11
C GLU A 91 11.78 0.20 -2.21
N THR A 92 11.57 -0.05 -0.94
CA THR A 92 12.65 -0.24 0.04
C THR A 92 13.34 -1.59 -0.15
N ILE A 93 12.56 -2.62 -0.41
CA ILE A 93 13.05 -3.97 -0.67
C ILE A 93 13.38 -4.09 -2.16
N LYS A 94 14.54 -3.57 -2.57
CA LYS A 94 15.07 -3.70 -3.94
C LYS A 94 15.51 -5.14 -4.24
N SER A 95 14.59 -6.08 -4.24
CA SER A 95 14.87 -7.45 -4.60
C SER A 95 14.55 -7.70 -6.08
N ASN A 96 15.28 -8.64 -6.64
CA ASN A 96 15.10 -9.02 -8.03
C ASN A 96 13.95 -10.04 -8.14
N LEU A 97 12.74 -9.55 -8.43
CA LEU A 97 11.56 -10.39 -8.66
C LEU A 97 11.65 -11.26 -9.94
N LEU A 98 12.78 -11.22 -10.66
CA LEU A 98 12.98 -12.02 -11.88
C LEU A 98 12.79 -13.53 -11.65
N ALA A 99 13.08 -14.02 -10.45
CA ALA A 99 12.86 -15.44 -10.10
C ALA A 99 11.38 -15.86 -10.20
N TYR A 100 10.46 -14.89 -10.07
CA TYR A 100 9.03 -15.11 -10.15
C TYR A 100 8.42 -14.63 -11.48
N ALA A 101 9.26 -14.13 -12.40
CA ALA A 101 8.81 -13.49 -13.65
C ALA A 101 7.78 -12.36 -13.44
N VAL A 102 7.93 -11.58 -12.37
CA VAL A 102 7.02 -10.52 -11.93
C VAL A 102 7.78 -9.21 -11.88
N THR A 103 7.13 -8.13 -12.27
CA THR A 103 7.65 -6.76 -12.12
C THR A 103 7.10 -6.10 -10.84
N ASN A 104 7.70 -4.99 -10.41
CA ASN A 104 7.15 -4.19 -9.31
C ASN A 104 5.73 -3.68 -9.63
N ASP A 105 5.43 -3.43 -10.91
CA ASP A 105 4.11 -3.03 -11.37
C ASP A 105 3.08 -4.15 -11.23
N ASP A 106 3.45 -5.38 -11.56
CA ASP A 106 2.60 -6.55 -11.39
C ASP A 106 2.33 -6.79 -9.90
N PHE A 107 3.36 -6.64 -9.05
CA PHE A 107 3.19 -6.71 -7.59
C PHE A 107 2.21 -5.65 -7.09
N LEU A 108 2.38 -4.39 -7.48
CA LEU A 108 1.51 -3.30 -7.07
C LEU A 108 0.06 -3.54 -7.55
N TYR A 109 -0.10 -4.05 -8.77
CA TYR A 109 -1.41 -4.36 -9.33
C TYR A 109 -2.10 -5.52 -8.59
N THR A 110 -1.43 -6.65 -8.40
CA THR A 110 -2.01 -7.83 -7.71
C THR A 110 -2.30 -7.56 -6.24
N SER A 111 -1.43 -6.85 -5.54
CA SER A 111 -1.64 -6.40 -4.16
C SER A 111 -2.83 -5.46 -4.03
N SER A 112 -2.97 -4.52 -4.97
CA SER A 112 -4.13 -3.61 -5.02
C SER A 112 -5.42 -4.36 -5.30
N LEU A 113 -5.39 -5.34 -6.20
CA LEU A 113 -6.55 -6.18 -6.51
C LEU A 113 -6.99 -6.99 -5.28
N ALA A 114 -6.07 -7.65 -4.59
CA ALA A 114 -6.36 -8.41 -3.38
C ALA A 114 -6.98 -7.52 -2.29
N SER A 115 -6.39 -6.36 -2.05
CA SER A 115 -6.89 -5.39 -1.07
C SER A 115 -8.26 -4.82 -1.49
N ASN A 116 -8.52 -4.61 -2.80
CA ASN A 116 -9.82 -4.16 -3.28
C ASN A 116 -10.89 -5.24 -3.13
N ILE A 117 -10.57 -6.51 -3.34
CA ILE A 117 -11.49 -7.63 -3.07
C ILE A 117 -11.92 -7.61 -1.61
N VAL A 118 -10.97 -7.47 -0.68
CA VAL A 118 -11.27 -7.33 0.76
C VAL A 118 -12.13 -6.09 1.01
N ASN A 119 -11.78 -4.94 0.41
CA ASN A 119 -12.53 -3.69 0.58
C ASN A 119 -14.00 -3.83 0.16
N VAL A 120 -14.28 -4.50 -0.95
CA VAL A 120 -15.65 -4.64 -1.45
C VAL A 120 -16.40 -5.75 -0.73
N TRP A 121 -15.77 -6.90 -0.54
CA TRP A 121 -16.45 -8.10 -0.03
C TRP A 121 -16.65 -8.04 1.49
N VAL A 122 -15.62 -7.75 2.24
CA VAL A 122 -15.68 -7.71 3.71
C VAL A 122 -16.49 -6.51 4.21
N SER A 123 -16.60 -5.42 3.45
CA SER A 123 -17.46 -4.28 3.80
C SER A 123 -18.93 -4.67 4.04
N ASN A 124 -19.38 -5.73 3.38
CA ASN A 124 -20.76 -6.22 3.54
C ASN A 124 -20.94 -7.15 4.73
N ILE A 125 -19.86 -7.55 5.38
CA ILE A 125 -19.86 -8.52 6.51
C ILE A 125 -19.52 -7.76 7.80
N ASP A 126 -18.40 -7.07 7.83
CA ASP A 126 -17.90 -6.37 9.02
C ASP A 126 -16.98 -5.21 8.59
N PHE A 127 -17.38 -3.99 8.96
CA PHE A 127 -16.64 -2.79 8.58
C PHE A 127 -15.31 -2.65 9.34
N ASP A 128 -15.26 -3.06 10.61
CA ASP A 128 -14.04 -2.95 11.42
C ASP A 128 -13.03 -4.01 10.97
N LEU A 129 -13.46 -5.25 10.77
CA LEU A 129 -12.64 -6.32 10.22
C LEU A 129 -12.05 -5.95 8.85
N LYS A 130 -12.81 -5.26 8.00
CA LYS A 130 -12.30 -4.75 6.72
C LYS A 130 -11.08 -3.87 6.92
N ASN A 131 -11.15 -2.91 7.86
CA ASN A 131 -10.05 -1.98 8.10
C ASN A 131 -8.76 -2.69 8.54
N ASP A 132 -8.89 -3.76 9.31
CA ASP A 132 -7.76 -4.57 9.77
C ASP A 132 -7.17 -5.44 8.65
N LEU A 133 -7.98 -5.89 7.70
CA LEU A 133 -7.56 -6.79 6.63
C LEU A 133 -6.99 -6.10 5.40
N LEU A 134 -7.22 -4.80 5.18
CA LEU A 134 -6.77 -4.09 3.97
C LEU A 134 -5.26 -4.13 3.79
N LEU A 135 -4.49 -3.80 4.82
CA LEU A 135 -3.03 -3.80 4.75
C LEU A 135 -2.44 -5.22 4.64
N PRO A 136 -2.85 -6.21 5.46
CA PRO A 136 -2.42 -7.60 5.26
C PRO A 136 -2.72 -8.14 3.86
N ALA A 137 -3.90 -7.84 3.29
CA ALA A 137 -4.25 -8.25 1.93
C ALA A 137 -3.34 -7.61 0.88
N PHE A 138 -2.94 -6.35 1.08
CA PHE A 138 -1.97 -5.68 0.20
C PHE A 138 -0.58 -6.32 0.29
N LEU A 139 -0.16 -6.69 1.49
CA LEU A 139 1.19 -7.20 1.77
C LEU A 139 1.32 -8.74 1.63
N GLN A 140 0.27 -9.45 1.22
CA GLN A 140 0.28 -10.92 1.17
C GLN A 140 1.44 -11.52 0.36
N GLU A 141 1.90 -10.81 -0.66
CA GLU A 141 2.95 -11.25 -1.58
C GLU A 141 4.35 -10.68 -1.22
N VAL A 142 4.44 -9.92 -0.12
CA VAL A 142 5.70 -9.25 0.27
C VAL A 142 6.85 -10.22 0.54
N GLY A 143 6.54 -11.47 0.88
CA GLY A 143 7.55 -12.51 1.08
C GLY A 143 8.28 -12.97 -0.19
N LYS A 144 7.89 -12.47 -1.36
CA LYS A 144 8.58 -12.71 -2.64
C LYS A 144 9.78 -11.79 -2.85
N PHE A 145 9.89 -10.71 -2.08
CA PHE A 145 11.04 -9.81 -2.05
C PHE A 145 12.11 -10.37 -1.09
#